data_a5da6a9dbd250b77fe565121ee79630b
#
_entry.id   a5da6a9dbd250b77fe565121ee79630b
#
_cell.length_a   1.000
_cell.length_b   1.000
_cell.length_c   1.000
_cell.angle_alpha   90.00
_cell.angle_beta   90.00
_cell.angle_gamma   90.00
#
_symmetry.space_group_name_H-M   'P 1'
#
loop_
_entity.id
_entity.type
_entity.pdbx_description
1 polymer ?
#
loop_
_entity_poly.entity_id
_entity_poly.type
_entity_poly.pdbx_seq_one_letter_code
_entity_poly.pdbx_strand_id
1 'polypeptide(L)'
;MTEAKLSAAEAQTLAEATAEAMWSRDRAAQALGMRIVRVQPGASLLTMVVRGDMVNGHHICHGGMIFSLADTAFAYACNSYNKNTVASACHIDFLAPAKEGETLEAEAVERSASGRTGVYDITVRTMGGKTVALFRGKSYRINGEVIAGLQQADQA
;
A
#
# COMPACT_ATOMS: atom_id res chain seq x y z
N MET A 1 16.91 18.77 -21.85
CA MET A 1 15.67 18.18 -22.43
C MET A 1 14.74 17.88 -21.28
N THR A 2 13.65 18.59 -21.19
CA THR A 2 12.58 18.28 -20.23
C THR A 2 11.92 16.99 -20.68
N GLU A 3 12.01 15.93 -19.91
CA GLU A 3 11.19 14.73 -20.13
C GLU A 3 9.72 15.17 -20.18
N ALA A 4 9.01 14.72 -21.19
CA ALA A 4 7.60 15.04 -21.33
C ALA A 4 6.84 14.43 -20.14
N LYS A 5 6.03 15.23 -19.48
CA LYS A 5 5.19 14.78 -18.37
C LYS A 5 4.19 13.74 -18.90
N LEU A 6 4.08 12.60 -18.22
CA LEU A 6 3.10 11.56 -18.57
C LEU A 6 1.67 12.11 -18.50
N SER A 7 0.84 11.71 -19.44
CA SER A 7 -0.61 11.90 -19.36
C SER A 7 -1.19 11.07 -18.19
N ALA A 8 -2.39 11.39 -17.75
CA ALA A 8 -3.07 10.63 -16.69
C ALA A 8 -3.23 9.14 -17.05
N ALA A 9 -3.52 8.83 -18.31
CA ALA A 9 -3.64 7.45 -18.78
C ALA A 9 -2.31 6.70 -18.75
N GLU A 10 -1.22 7.35 -19.18
CA GLU A 10 0.12 6.77 -19.12
C GLU A 10 0.60 6.57 -17.68
N ALA A 11 0.33 7.52 -16.78
CA ALA A 11 0.63 7.40 -15.36
C ALA A 11 -0.14 6.24 -14.71
N GLN A 12 -1.40 6.03 -15.07
CA GLN A 12 -2.21 4.90 -14.62
C GLN A 12 -1.63 3.57 -15.13
N THR A 13 -1.31 3.47 -16.40
CA THR A 13 -0.68 2.28 -16.99
C THR A 13 0.64 1.95 -16.30
N LEU A 14 1.45 2.96 -15.99
CA LEU A 14 2.70 2.79 -15.27
C LEU A 14 2.47 2.29 -13.84
N ALA A 15 1.49 2.84 -13.12
CA ALA A 15 1.15 2.41 -11.77
C ALA A 15 0.72 0.94 -11.73
N GLU A 16 -0.09 0.50 -12.69
CA GLU A 16 -0.53 -0.90 -12.82
C GLU A 16 0.64 -1.84 -13.14
N ALA A 17 1.49 -1.48 -14.09
CA ALA A 17 2.68 -2.26 -14.45
C ALA A 17 3.65 -2.37 -13.26
N THR A 18 3.85 -1.29 -12.53
CA THR A 18 4.70 -1.26 -11.32
C THR A 18 4.14 -2.18 -10.23
N ALA A 19 2.82 -2.13 -10.02
CA ALA A 19 2.15 -3.01 -9.06
C ALA A 19 2.30 -4.49 -9.44
N GLU A 20 2.15 -4.84 -10.70
CA GLU A 20 2.33 -6.21 -11.19
C GLU A 20 3.78 -6.70 -10.98
N ALA A 21 4.76 -5.87 -11.30
CA ALA A 21 6.17 -6.19 -11.09
C ALA A 21 6.52 -6.37 -9.61
N MET A 22 5.98 -5.56 -8.73
CA MET A 22 6.13 -5.72 -7.28
C MET A 22 5.46 -7.01 -6.80
N TRP A 23 4.21 -7.24 -7.21
CA TRP A 23 3.42 -8.40 -6.79
C TRP A 23 4.11 -9.72 -7.12
N SER A 24 4.73 -9.83 -8.29
CA SER A 24 5.45 -11.04 -8.72
C SER A 24 6.56 -11.48 -7.76
N ARG A 25 7.05 -10.59 -6.91
CA ARG A 25 8.15 -10.78 -5.96
C ARG A 25 7.72 -10.64 -4.50
N ASP A 26 6.49 -10.22 -4.23
CA ASP A 26 5.98 -9.94 -2.88
C ASP A 26 5.47 -11.20 -2.20
N ARG A 27 6.42 -12.02 -1.74
CA ARG A 27 6.14 -13.29 -1.09
C ARG A 27 5.34 -13.14 0.20
N ALA A 28 5.59 -12.08 0.97
CA ALA A 28 4.91 -11.85 2.25
C ALA A 28 3.43 -11.54 2.04
N ALA A 29 3.09 -10.63 1.13
CA ALA A 29 1.71 -10.31 0.82
C ALA A 29 0.96 -11.53 0.25
N GLN A 30 1.60 -12.30 -0.63
CA GLN A 30 1.03 -13.53 -1.18
C GLN A 30 0.78 -14.57 -0.09
N ALA A 31 1.74 -14.79 0.82
CA ALA A 31 1.62 -15.75 1.92
C ALA A 31 0.49 -15.37 2.89
N LEU A 32 0.24 -14.08 3.09
CA LEU A 32 -0.87 -13.57 3.90
C LEU A 32 -2.22 -13.54 3.16
N GLY A 33 -2.25 -13.99 1.90
CA GLY A 33 -3.47 -14.04 1.11
C GLY A 33 -4.02 -12.68 0.73
N MET A 34 -3.17 -11.65 0.72
CA MET A 34 -3.57 -10.31 0.28
C MET A 34 -3.93 -10.31 -1.21
N ARG A 35 -4.76 -9.35 -1.60
CA ARG A 35 -5.12 -9.14 -3.01
C ARG A 35 -5.09 -7.66 -3.33
N ILE A 36 -4.52 -7.30 -4.45
CA ILE A 36 -4.60 -5.94 -4.99
C ILE A 36 -5.96 -5.80 -5.67
N VAL A 37 -6.75 -4.83 -5.23
CA VAL A 37 -8.02 -4.47 -5.87
C VAL A 37 -7.80 -3.39 -6.93
N ARG A 38 -7.01 -2.36 -6.59
CA ARG A 38 -6.60 -1.31 -7.55
C ARG A 38 -5.30 -0.64 -7.09
N VAL A 39 -4.57 -0.13 -8.04
CA VAL A 39 -3.46 0.80 -7.82
C VAL A 39 -3.62 1.97 -8.79
N GLN A 40 -3.36 3.17 -8.27
CA GLN A 40 -3.38 4.43 -9.03
C GLN A 40 -2.15 5.23 -8.63
N PRO A 41 -1.76 6.25 -9.38
CA PRO A 41 -0.69 7.14 -8.95
C PRO A 41 -0.95 7.71 -7.54
N GLY A 42 -0.09 7.36 -6.58
CA GLY A 42 -0.20 7.79 -5.18
C GLY A 42 -1.30 7.11 -4.36
N ALA A 43 -1.97 6.09 -4.87
CA ALA A 43 -3.07 5.43 -4.16
C ALA A 43 -3.13 3.92 -4.42
N SER A 44 -3.65 3.18 -3.45
CA SER A 44 -3.90 1.74 -3.60
C SER A 44 -5.07 1.28 -2.73
N LEU A 45 -5.67 0.15 -3.11
CA LEU A 45 -6.64 -0.58 -2.29
C LEU A 45 -6.28 -2.06 -2.34
N LEU A 46 -6.04 -2.65 -1.18
CA LEU A 46 -5.77 -4.07 -0.99
C LEU A 46 -6.76 -4.69 -0.03
N THR A 47 -6.95 -6.00 -0.13
CA THR A 47 -7.78 -6.77 0.80
C THR A 47 -7.03 -7.95 1.39
N MET A 48 -7.47 -8.39 2.57
CA MET A 48 -6.98 -9.58 3.25
C MET A 48 -8.10 -10.21 4.08
N VAL A 49 -8.31 -11.51 3.95
CA VAL A 49 -9.21 -12.26 4.83
C VAL A 49 -8.49 -12.59 6.13
N VAL A 50 -9.12 -12.33 7.26
CA VAL A 50 -8.59 -12.73 8.57
C VAL A 50 -8.74 -14.24 8.73
N ARG A 51 -7.62 -14.96 8.67
CA ARG A 51 -7.57 -16.43 8.85
C ARG A 51 -7.37 -16.78 10.32
N GLY A 52 -7.65 -18.04 10.69
CA GLY A 52 -7.45 -18.53 12.04
C GLY A 52 -6.00 -18.42 12.55
N ASP A 53 -4.99 -18.52 11.64
CA ASP A 53 -3.58 -18.34 11.98
C ASP A 53 -3.14 -16.86 12.15
N MET A 54 -4.07 -15.94 11.97
CA MET A 54 -3.86 -14.49 12.19
C MET A 54 -4.51 -14.00 13.49
N VAL A 55 -5.18 -14.87 14.23
CA VAL A 55 -5.92 -14.53 15.46
C VAL A 55 -5.00 -14.66 16.67
N ASN A 56 -5.05 -13.67 17.56
CA ASN A 56 -4.29 -13.67 18.81
C ASN A 56 -5.05 -14.35 19.97
N GLY A 57 -4.47 -14.37 21.18
CA GLY A 57 -5.07 -14.96 22.36
C GLY A 57 -6.35 -14.30 22.86
N HIS A 58 -6.72 -13.12 22.33
CA HIS A 58 -8.00 -12.45 22.58
C HIS A 58 -9.07 -12.81 21.53
N HIS A 59 -8.81 -13.76 20.65
CA HIS A 59 -9.71 -14.18 19.57
C HIS A 59 -10.05 -13.06 18.57
N ILE A 60 -9.11 -12.13 18.37
CA ILE A 60 -9.21 -11.07 17.37
C ILE A 60 -7.97 -11.07 16.47
N CYS A 61 -8.08 -10.49 15.29
CA CYS A 61 -6.96 -10.36 14.36
C CYS A 61 -5.77 -9.69 15.04
N HIS A 62 -4.61 -10.32 14.97
CA HIS A 62 -3.38 -9.78 15.55
C HIS A 62 -3.05 -8.43 14.90
N GLY A 63 -2.71 -7.42 15.71
CA GLY A 63 -2.38 -6.08 15.22
C GLY A 63 -1.24 -6.06 14.20
N GLY A 64 -0.27 -6.97 14.33
CA GLY A 64 0.80 -7.14 13.34
C GLY A 64 0.30 -7.54 11.95
N MET A 65 -0.81 -8.28 11.85
CA MET A 65 -1.43 -8.66 10.57
C MET A 65 -2.16 -7.46 9.94
N ILE A 66 -2.85 -6.69 10.75
CA ILE A 66 -3.49 -5.43 10.33
C ILE A 66 -2.43 -4.43 9.85
N PHE A 67 -1.33 -4.31 10.60
CA PHE A 67 -0.18 -3.48 10.23
C PHE A 67 0.41 -3.92 8.89
N SER A 68 0.61 -5.22 8.70
CA SER A 68 1.17 -5.77 7.45
C SER A 68 0.30 -5.43 6.23
N LEU A 69 -1.03 -5.51 6.36
CA LEU A 69 -1.94 -5.10 5.29
C LEU A 69 -1.84 -3.60 4.99
N ALA A 70 -1.84 -2.76 6.03
CA ALA A 70 -1.73 -1.31 5.88
C ALA A 70 -0.38 -0.91 5.26
N ASP A 71 0.72 -1.50 5.72
CA ASP A 71 2.07 -1.26 5.21
C ASP A 71 2.22 -1.70 3.75
N THR A 72 1.61 -2.82 3.38
CA THR A 72 1.58 -3.30 2.00
C THR A 72 0.81 -2.32 1.11
N ALA A 73 -0.38 -1.88 1.50
CA ALA A 73 -1.12 -0.87 0.75
C ALA A 73 -0.31 0.43 0.59
N PHE A 74 0.37 0.86 1.65
CA PHE A 74 1.30 1.99 1.61
C PHE A 74 2.42 1.78 0.59
N ALA A 75 3.05 0.60 0.57
CA ALA A 75 4.14 0.29 -0.36
C ALA A 75 3.68 0.37 -1.82
N TYR A 76 2.51 -0.16 -2.15
CA TYR A 76 1.97 -0.11 -3.52
C TYR A 76 1.58 1.32 -3.93
N ALA A 77 1.11 2.14 -3.02
CA ALA A 77 0.82 3.54 -3.29
C ALA A 77 2.09 4.35 -3.54
N CYS A 78 3.10 4.25 -2.68
CA CYS A 78 4.30 5.07 -2.79
C CYS A 78 5.26 4.65 -3.91
N ASN A 79 5.18 3.41 -4.39
CA ASN A 79 5.96 2.92 -5.54
C ASN A 79 5.24 3.07 -6.89
N SER A 80 4.00 3.54 -6.92
CA SER A 80 3.18 3.63 -8.14
C SER A 80 3.75 4.54 -9.23
N TYR A 81 4.75 5.32 -8.90
CA TYR A 81 5.45 6.23 -9.82
C TYR A 81 6.70 5.60 -10.48
N ASN A 82 6.90 4.30 -10.32
CA ASN A 82 8.10 3.57 -10.74
C ASN A 82 9.40 4.09 -10.09
N LYS A 83 9.30 4.61 -8.88
CA LYS A 83 10.43 5.10 -8.07
C LYS A 83 10.59 4.20 -6.88
N ASN A 84 11.76 3.56 -6.72
CA ASN A 84 12.02 2.72 -5.54
C ASN A 84 11.86 3.53 -4.26
N THR A 85 10.86 3.18 -3.48
CA THR A 85 10.45 3.92 -2.29
C THR A 85 10.19 2.95 -1.15
N VAL A 86 10.70 3.27 0.03
CA VAL A 86 10.60 2.45 1.23
C VAL A 86 9.95 3.23 2.37
N ALA A 87 9.42 2.53 3.35
CA ALA A 87 8.96 3.14 4.59
C ALA A 87 10.16 3.66 5.40
N SER A 88 10.07 4.89 5.89
CA SER A 88 11.03 5.47 6.84
C SER A 88 10.48 5.57 8.25
N ALA A 89 9.17 5.73 8.40
CA ALA A 89 8.46 5.71 9.67
C ALA A 89 7.00 5.35 9.45
N CYS A 90 6.41 4.67 10.42
CA CYS A 90 4.99 4.33 10.41
C CYS A 90 4.40 4.53 11.80
N HIS A 91 3.15 4.99 11.82
CA HIS A 91 2.33 5.06 13.03
C HIS A 91 0.97 4.43 12.74
N ILE A 92 0.46 3.66 13.67
CA ILE A 92 -0.86 3.04 13.57
C ILE A 92 -1.64 3.22 14.87
N ASP A 93 -2.92 3.55 14.72
CA ASP A 93 -3.92 3.55 15.79
C ASP A 93 -4.93 2.43 15.52
N PHE A 94 -5.05 1.49 16.43
CA PHE A 94 -6.05 0.42 16.39
C PHE A 94 -7.34 0.90 17.05
N LEU A 95 -8.43 0.97 16.30
CA LEU A 95 -9.69 1.56 16.74
C LEU A 95 -10.76 0.53 17.10
N ALA A 96 -10.80 -0.58 16.40
CA ALA A 96 -11.78 -1.63 16.60
C ALA A 96 -11.20 -3.02 16.26
N PRO A 97 -11.65 -4.09 16.92
CA PRO A 97 -11.20 -5.44 16.62
C PRO A 97 -11.76 -5.92 15.26
N ALA A 98 -10.95 -6.72 14.58
CA ALA A 98 -11.38 -7.54 13.46
C ALA A 98 -11.40 -9.01 13.88
N LYS A 99 -12.36 -9.78 13.37
CA LYS A 99 -12.57 -11.19 13.73
C LYS A 99 -12.18 -12.12 12.60
N GLU A 100 -11.89 -13.36 12.96
CA GLU A 100 -11.71 -14.43 11.99
C GLU A 100 -12.88 -14.49 11.01
N GLY A 101 -12.57 -14.65 9.71
CA GLY A 101 -13.54 -14.68 8.62
C GLY A 101 -13.91 -13.31 8.06
N GLU A 102 -13.64 -12.21 8.76
CA GLU A 102 -13.86 -10.88 8.19
C GLU A 102 -12.81 -10.58 7.11
N THR A 103 -13.25 -9.90 6.05
CA THR A 103 -12.34 -9.35 5.04
C THR A 103 -12.02 -7.90 5.39
N LEU A 104 -10.74 -7.61 5.45
CA LEU A 104 -10.23 -6.25 5.65
C LEU A 104 -9.86 -5.62 4.32
N GLU A 105 -10.14 -4.32 4.20
CA GLU A 105 -9.66 -3.46 3.13
C GLU A 105 -8.68 -2.43 3.71
N ALA A 106 -7.56 -2.23 3.04
CA ALA A 106 -6.64 -1.13 3.32
C ALA A 106 -6.58 -0.21 2.10
N GLU A 107 -7.01 1.02 2.28
CA GLU A 107 -6.97 2.08 1.27
C GLU A 107 -5.87 3.08 1.63
N ALA A 108 -4.87 3.20 0.76
CA ALA A 108 -3.76 4.13 0.90
C ALA A 108 -3.96 5.34 -0.02
N VAL A 109 -3.72 6.52 0.52
CA VAL A 109 -3.84 7.80 -0.21
C VAL A 109 -2.63 8.67 0.12
N GLU A 110 -1.95 9.16 -0.92
CA GLU A 110 -0.91 10.15 -0.80
C GLU A 110 -1.47 11.47 -0.27
N ARG A 111 -0.82 12.03 0.74
CA ARG A 111 -1.17 13.34 1.32
C ARG A 111 -0.19 14.41 0.93
N SER A 112 1.07 14.02 0.78
CA SER A 112 2.14 14.93 0.39
C SER A 112 3.29 14.13 -0.17
N ALA A 113 3.90 14.63 -1.22
CA ALA A 113 5.15 14.10 -1.74
C ALA A 113 6.03 15.26 -2.19
N SER A 114 7.26 15.30 -1.69
CA SER A 114 8.20 16.36 -2.02
C SER A 114 9.64 15.83 -1.95
N GLY A 115 10.38 16.03 -3.01
CA GLY A 115 11.76 15.56 -3.11
C GLY A 115 11.85 14.03 -2.96
N ARG A 116 12.47 13.57 -1.88
CA ARG A 116 12.64 12.14 -1.58
C ARG A 116 11.64 11.62 -0.55
N THR A 117 10.82 12.45 0.04
CA THR A 117 9.93 12.08 1.14
C THR A 117 8.45 12.20 0.74
N GLY A 118 7.62 11.36 1.34
CA GLY A 118 6.17 11.44 1.19
C GLY A 118 5.46 11.06 2.48
N VAL A 119 4.20 11.46 2.57
CA VAL A 119 3.28 11.12 3.67
C VAL A 119 2.02 10.54 3.07
N TYR A 120 1.62 9.39 3.59
CA TYR A 120 0.45 8.63 3.14
C TYR A 120 -0.44 8.30 4.32
N ASP A 121 -1.74 8.41 4.13
CA ASP A 121 -2.73 7.94 5.09
C ASP A 121 -3.38 6.66 4.57
N ILE A 122 -3.45 5.65 5.43
CA ILE A 122 -4.04 4.36 5.13
C ILE A 122 -5.16 4.11 6.14
N THR A 123 -6.35 3.84 5.61
CA THR A 123 -7.50 3.44 6.42
C THR A 123 -7.73 1.95 6.24
N VAL A 124 -7.74 1.20 7.34
CA VAL A 124 -8.12 -0.21 7.34
C VAL A 124 -9.54 -0.34 7.88
N ARG A 125 -10.41 -1.00 7.11
CA ARG A 125 -11.80 -1.23 7.48
C ARG A 125 -12.23 -2.65 7.14
N THR A 126 -13.28 -3.14 7.78
CA THR A 126 -13.97 -4.36 7.32
C THR A 126 -14.79 -4.05 6.07
N MET A 127 -15.11 -5.08 5.28
CA MET A 127 -16.03 -4.94 4.12
C MET A 127 -17.40 -4.39 4.54
N GLY A 128 -17.82 -4.58 5.80
CA GLY A 128 -19.03 -3.98 6.37
C GLY A 128 -18.91 -2.50 6.72
N GLY A 129 -17.73 -1.88 6.52
CA GLY A 129 -17.52 -0.44 6.70
C GLY A 129 -17.03 -0.01 8.09
N LYS A 130 -16.80 -0.96 9.03
CA LYS A 130 -16.23 -0.64 10.34
C LYS A 130 -14.75 -0.28 10.20
N THR A 131 -14.35 0.91 10.63
CA THR A 131 -12.93 1.30 10.67
C THR A 131 -12.20 0.54 11.76
N VAL A 132 -11.18 -0.21 11.38
CA VAL A 132 -10.37 -1.07 12.25
C VAL A 132 -9.10 -0.35 12.70
N ALA A 133 -8.43 0.35 11.80
CA ALA A 133 -7.20 1.06 12.10
C ALA A 133 -6.99 2.26 11.18
N LEU A 134 -6.26 3.24 11.69
CA LEU A 134 -5.71 4.35 10.93
C LEU A 134 -4.18 4.27 10.98
N PHE A 135 -3.56 4.36 9.82
CA PHE A 135 -2.12 4.22 9.66
C PHE A 135 -1.58 5.43 8.90
N ARG A 136 -0.47 5.97 9.35
CA ARG A 136 0.27 6.99 8.60
C ARG A 136 1.69 6.50 8.33
N GLY A 137 2.06 6.46 7.06
CA GLY A 137 3.39 6.11 6.59
C GLY A 137 4.14 7.33 6.08
N LYS A 138 5.42 7.43 6.46
CA LYS A 138 6.39 8.32 5.81
C LYS A 138 7.25 7.48 4.89
N SER A 139 7.32 7.88 3.63
CA SER A 139 8.13 7.22 2.63
C SER A 139 9.46 7.93 2.41
N TYR A 140 10.44 7.18 1.97
CA TYR A 140 11.72 7.70 1.51
C TYR A 140 12.12 7.03 0.19
N ARG A 141 12.33 7.85 -0.83
CA ARG A 141 12.78 7.41 -2.14
C ARG A 141 14.25 7.07 -2.09
N ILE A 142 14.59 5.83 -2.43
CA ILE A 142 15.95 5.37 -2.66
C ILE A 142 16.30 5.44 -4.15
N ASN A 143 17.52 5.09 -4.52
CA ASN A 143 17.94 5.09 -5.92
C ASN A 143 17.33 3.91 -6.68
N GLY A 144 17.13 4.10 -7.97
CA GLY A 144 16.63 3.08 -8.89
C GLY A 144 15.13 3.11 -9.09
N GLU A 145 14.68 2.19 -9.89
CA GLU A 145 13.33 2.04 -10.39
C GLU A 145 12.79 0.67 -10.00
N VAL A 146 11.48 0.55 -9.85
CA VAL A 146 10.82 -0.76 -9.63
C VAL A 146 10.96 -1.61 -10.89
N ILE A 147 10.70 -1.02 -12.05
CA ILE A 147 10.93 -1.61 -13.38
C ILE A 147 12.03 -0.81 -14.04
N ALA A 148 13.20 -1.42 -14.17
CA ALA A 148 14.36 -0.78 -14.77
C ALA A 148 14.12 -0.35 -16.23
N GLY A 149 14.52 0.86 -16.57
CA GLY A 149 14.45 1.41 -17.93
C GLY A 149 13.06 1.93 -18.35
N LEU A 150 12.05 1.86 -17.49
CA LEU A 150 10.79 2.56 -17.70
C LEU A 150 10.83 3.98 -17.15
N GLN A 151 10.15 4.88 -17.84
CA GLN A 151 9.99 6.26 -17.40
C GLN A 151 9.37 6.30 -15.98
N GLN A 152 9.84 7.23 -15.17
CA GLN A 152 9.24 7.55 -13.89
C GLN A 152 8.14 8.60 -14.07
N ALA A 153 7.08 8.51 -13.27
CA ALA A 153 6.07 9.55 -13.23
C ALA A 153 6.43 10.60 -12.14
N ASP A 154 6.06 11.84 -12.40
CA ASP A 154 6.12 12.87 -11.39
C ASP A 154 4.99 12.69 -10.37
N GLN A 155 5.34 12.90 -9.12
CA GLN A 155 4.36 12.99 -8.04
C GLN A 155 3.56 14.29 -8.23
N ALA A 156 2.27 14.21 -8.00
CA ALA A 156 1.36 15.33 -8.20
C ALA A 156 1.59 16.47 -7.19
#